data_052cfd6bf03f35ea1bcae718abbe3a95
#
_entry.id   052cfd6bf03f35ea1bcae718abbe3a95
#
_cell.length_a   1.000
_cell.length_b   1.000
_cell.length_c   1.000
_cell.angle_alpha   90.00
_cell.angle_beta   90.00
_cell.angle_gamma   90.00
#
_symmetry.space_group_name_H-M   'P 1'
#
loop_
_entity.id
_entity.type
_entity.pdbx_description
1 polymer ?
#
loop_
_entity_poly.entity_id
_entity_poly.type
_entity_poly.pdbx_seq_one_letter_code
_entity_poly.pdbx_strand_id
1 'polypeptide(L)'
;INPSSGKQNIDSMLREIMATLILDQICSHVDVFYTKGKDDAKNRAAELKPGDYDFIVSVGGDGTLNEVTNGLILSESNIPMAIISAGTVNDFATYMKLPQTADGFCQMIKDFQTKKVDVGRVNNEYFINVLAAGMLTDIAYKVPKDKKAVLGKMAYYLEGVKEFPKQLSQNMTLTFNSKEYSGTEDIMLFLVANSKSVGGFADAAPLASVSDGYLDVMIIKKMALLTEAPDLIFKLFQGEH
;
A
#
# COMPACT_ATOMS: atom_id res chain seq x y z
N ILE A 1 -2.81 3.55 15.62
CA ILE A 1 -3.28 4.80 14.96
C ILE A 1 -2.09 5.65 14.59
N ASN A 2 -1.98 6.03 13.32
CA ASN A 2 -1.00 7.02 12.87
C ASN A 2 -1.66 8.42 12.81
N PRO A 3 -1.41 9.31 13.77
CA PRO A 3 -2.03 10.63 13.83
C PRO A 3 -1.59 11.58 12.69
N SER A 4 -0.46 11.25 12.03
CA SER A 4 0.01 12.02 10.85
C SER A 4 -0.71 11.66 9.55
N SER A 5 -1.59 10.66 9.55
CA SER A 5 -2.38 10.24 8.40
C SER A 5 -3.62 11.14 8.32
N GLY A 6 -3.56 12.15 7.43
CA GLY A 6 -4.35 13.35 7.53
C GLY A 6 -5.75 13.36 6.91
N LYS A 7 -6.73 12.57 7.33
CA LYS A 7 -8.14 12.89 7.06
C LYS A 7 -8.77 13.49 8.31
N GLN A 8 -9.27 14.73 8.22
CA GLN A 8 -9.86 15.50 9.33
C GLN A 8 -11.06 14.82 10.03
N ASN A 9 -11.69 13.79 9.43
CA ASN A 9 -12.86 13.12 9.96
C ASN A 9 -12.58 11.74 10.62
N ILE A 10 -11.30 11.32 10.70
CA ILE A 10 -10.99 9.98 11.20
C ILE A 10 -11.29 9.85 12.70
N ASP A 11 -11.07 10.90 13.49
CA ASP A 11 -11.31 10.89 14.94
C ASP A 11 -12.79 10.68 15.28
N SER A 12 -13.70 11.32 14.52
CA SER A 12 -15.15 11.13 14.70
C SER A 12 -15.53 9.69 14.40
N MET A 13 -15.07 9.17 13.27
CA MET A 13 -15.32 7.78 12.85
C MET A 13 -14.77 6.77 13.87
N LEU A 14 -13.56 7.00 14.37
CA LEU A 14 -12.96 6.11 15.37
C LEU A 14 -13.75 6.10 16.68
N ARG A 15 -14.21 7.26 17.17
CA ARG A 15 -15.07 7.34 18.36
C ARG A 15 -16.35 6.55 18.18
N GLU A 16 -17.00 6.68 17.03
CA GLU A 16 -18.23 5.96 16.69
C GLU A 16 -17.98 4.45 16.63
N ILE A 17 -16.91 4.00 15.96
CA ILE A 17 -16.53 2.59 15.90
C ILE A 17 -16.27 2.05 17.32
N MET A 18 -15.44 2.73 18.12
CA MET A 18 -15.12 2.27 19.47
C MET A 18 -16.36 2.21 20.35
N ALA A 19 -17.24 3.23 20.29
CA ALA A 19 -18.49 3.23 21.04
C ALA A 19 -19.36 2.03 20.62
N THR A 20 -19.57 1.79 19.34
CA THR A 20 -20.38 0.67 18.85
C THR A 20 -19.78 -0.68 19.25
N LEU A 21 -18.48 -0.89 19.06
CA LEU A 21 -17.83 -2.16 19.37
C LEU A 21 -17.91 -2.51 20.87
N ILE A 22 -17.83 -1.53 21.76
CA ILE A 22 -17.90 -1.73 23.20
C ILE A 22 -19.35 -1.80 23.70
N LEU A 23 -20.21 -0.84 23.30
CA LEU A 23 -21.59 -0.76 23.81
C LEU A 23 -22.48 -1.91 23.31
N ASP A 24 -22.25 -2.37 22.09
CA ASP A 24 -22.92 -3.54 21.52
C ASP A 24 -22.25 -4.86 21.97
N GLN A 25 -21.29 -4.81 22.87
CA GLN A 25 -20.58 -5.98 23.41
C GLN A 25 -19.92 -6.87 22.33
N ILE A 26 -19.50 -6.27 21.20
CA ILE A 26 -18.75 -6.97 20.15
C ILE A 26 -17.31 -7.21 20.60
N CYS A 27 -16.73 -6.21 21.29
CA CYS A 27 -15.41 -6.29 21.92
C CYS A 27 -15.55 -6.04 23.41
N SER A 28 -14.87 -6.82 24.25
CA SER A 28 -14.79 -6.64 25.69
C SER A 28 -13.71 -5.65 26.11
N HIS A 29 -12.71 -5.47 25.26
CA HIS A 29 -11.54 -4.64 25.53
C HIS A 29 -10.96 -4.04 24.25
N VAL A 30 -10.45 -2.81 24.33
CA VAL A 30 -9.77 -2.10 23.25
C VAL A 30 -8.56 -1.36 23.79
N ASP A 31 -7.37 -1.71 23.31
CA ASP A 31 -6.14 -0.97 23.53
C ASP A 31 -5.86 -0.03 22.38
N VAL A 32 -5.49 1.21 22.67
CA VAL A 32 -5.16 2.20 21.65
C VAL A 32 -3.69 2.59 21.75
N PHE A 33 -2.99 2.43 20.62
CA PHE A 33 -1.60 2.85 20.48
C PHE A 33 -1.49 3.92 19.39
N TYR A 34 -0.85 5.05 19.70
CA TYR A 34 -0.56 6.11 18.75
C TYR A 34 0.92 6.07 18.36
N THR A 35 1.18 6.02 17.06
CA THR A 35 2.56 6.10 16.56
C THR A 35 3.12 7.51 16.70
N LYS A 36 4.41 7.61 17.00
CA LYS A 36 5.14 8.89 17.15
C LYS A 36 6.13 9.14 16.02
N GLY A 37 6.47 8.11 15.26
CA GLY A 37 7.46 8.19 14.21
C GLY A 37 7.48 6.96 13.30
N LYS A 38 8.49 6.92 12.46
CA LYS A 38 8.76 5.80 11.56
C LYS A 38 9.05 4.54 12.37
N ASP A 39 8.61 3.41 11.85
CA ASP A 39 8.78 2.06 12.41
C ASP A 39 8.05 1.80 13.75
N ASP A 40 7.37 2.79 14.36
CA ASP A 40 6.64 2.58 15.62
C ASP A 40 5.52 1.55 15.46
N ALA A 41 4.77 1.60 14.36
CA ALA A 41 3.71 0.64 14.07
C ALA A 41 4.27 -0.77 13.86
N LYS A 42 5.41 -0.89 13.17
CA LYS A 42 6.13 -2.15 12.96
C LYS A 42 6.59 -2.74 14.29
N ASN A 43 7.27 -1.93 15.11
CA ASN A 43 7.80 -2.38 16.39
C ASN A 43 6.68 -2.83 17.34
N ARG A 44 5.59 -2.04 17.44
CA ARG A 44 4.44 -2.39 18.28
C ARG A 44 3.77 -3.69 17.82
N ALA A 45 3.59 -3.88 16.51
CA ALA A 45 3.02 -5.12 15.98
C ALA A 45 3.95 -6.33 16.15
N ALA A 46 5.28 -6.13 16.12
CA ALA A 46 6.25 -7.19 16.32
C ALA A 46 6.31 -7.74 17.77
N GLU A 47 5.81 -6.96 18.75
CA GLU A 47 5.73 -7.39 20.16
C GLU A 47 4.55 -8.31 20.47
N LEU A 48 3.58 -8.42 19.54
CA LEU A 48 2.35 -9.20 19.74
C LEU A 48 2.65 -10.69 19.79
N LYS A 49 1.90 -11.40 20.62
CA LYS A 49 1.99 -12.85 20.78
C LYS A 49 0.67 -13.51 20.35
N PRO A 50 0.70 -14.78 19.95
CA PRO A 50 -0.52 -15.53 19.68
C PRO A 50 -1.49 -15.46 20.88
N GLY A 51 -2.74 -15.02 20.59
CA GLY A 51 -3.80 -14.93 21.61
C GLY A 51 -3.82 -13.63 22.43
N ASP A 52 -2.92 -12.65 22.18
CA ASP A 52 -2.99 -11.35 22.85
C ASP A 52 -4.29 -10.58 22.49
N TYR A 53 -4.71 -10.69 21.23
CA TYR A 53 -5.93 -10.05 20.71
C TYR A 53 -6.62 -10.96 19.69
N ASP A 54 -7.93 -10.81 19.55
CA ASP A 54 -8.71 -11.49 18.51
C ASP A 54 -8.41 -10.87 17.13
N PHE A 55 -8.16 -9.57 17.07
CA PHE A 55 -7.73 -8.83 15.88
C PHE A 55 -7.04 -7.53 16.26
N ILE A 56 -6.33 -6.94 15.32
CA ILE A 56 -5.80 -5.57 15.42
C ILE A 56 -6.39 -4.68 14.35
N VAL A 57 -6.37 -3.37 14.57
CA VAL A 57 -6.84 -2.37 13.61
C VAL A 57 -5.69 -1.44 13.23
N SER A 58 -5.28 -1.48 11.97
CA SER A 58 -4.35 -0.51 11.39
C SER A 58 -5.11 0.73 10.94
N VAL A 59 -4.86 1.88 11.57
CA VAL A 59 -5.47 3.17 11.22
C VAL A 59 -4.41 4.06 10.63
N GLY A 60 -4.44 4.24 9.30
CA GLY A 60 -3.41 5.01 8.59
C GLY A 60 -3.51 4.89 7.08
N GLY A 61 -2.47 5.31 6.37
CA GLY A 61 -2.31 5.11 4.94
C GLY A 61 -1.50 3.85 4.63
N ASP A 62 -1.18 3.65 3.34
CA ASP A 62 -0.45 2.48 2.84
C ASP A 62 0.90 2.25 3.55
N GLY A 63 1.61 3.31 3.93
CA GLY A 63 2.86 3.20 4.70
C GLY A 63 2.65 2.62 6.10
N THR A 64 1.61 3.06 6.83
CA THR A 64 1.27 2.52 8.15
C THR A 64 0.84 1.05 8.03
N LEU A 65 0.03 0.74 7.03
CA LEU A 65 -0.37 -0.62 6.73
C LEU A 65 0.84 -1.53 6.49
N ASN A 66 1.81 -1.06 5.71
CA ASN A 66 3.02 -1.81 5.42
C ASN A 66 3.89 -2.03 6.68
N GLU A 67 4.03 -1.02 7.54
CA GLU A 67 4.72 -1.17 8.84
C GLU A 67 4.04 -2.22 9.72
N VAL A 68 2.72 -2.17 9.89
CA VAL A 68 1.96 -3.14 10.69
C VAL A 68 2.11 -4.54 10.10
N THR A 69 2.02 -4.68 8.78
CA THR A 69 2.22 -5.98 8.09
C THR A 69 3.60 -6.57 8.41
N ASN A 70 4.66 -5.77 8.31
CA ASN A 70 6.01 -6.22 8.67
C ASN A 70 6.10 -6.67 10.12
N GLY A 71 5.53 -5.90 11.04
CA GLY A 71 5.50 -6.26 12.46
C GLY A 71 4.75 -7.56 12.74
N LEU A 72 3.58 -7.76 12.14
CA LEU A 72 2.80 -8.99 12.28
C LEU A 72 3.52 -10.23 11.74
N ILE A 73 4.23 -10.09 10.63
CA ILE A 73 5.03 -11.19 10.09
C ILE A 73 6.18 -11.53 11.05
N LEU A 74 6.85 -10.53 11.61
CA LEU A 74 7.93 -10.72 12.57
C LEU A 74 7.46 -11.32 13.90
N SER A 75 6.23 -10.99 14.34
CA SER A 75 5.66 -11.49 15.60
C SER A 75 5.22 -12.96 15.50
N GLU A 76 4.98 -13.47 14.29
CA GLU A 76 4.38 -14.80 14.05
C GLU A 76 3.07 -15.03 14.83
N SER A 77 2.40 -13.93 15.24
CA SER A 77 1.21 -14.01 16.11
C SER A 77 -0.01 -14.58 15.43
N ASN A 78 -0.07 -14.55 14.08
CA ASN A 78 -1.23 -14.94 13.27
C ASN A 78 -2.51 -14.16 13.62
N ILE A 79 -2.42 -12.99 14.25
CA ILE A 79 -3.56 -12.15 14.60
C ILE A 79 -4.08 -11.46 13.33
N PRO A 80 -5.39 -11.58 13.01
CA PRO A 80 -5.98 -10.90 11.88
C PRO A 80 -5.87 -9.38 11.99
N MET A 81 -5.72 -8.69 10.85
CA MET A 81 -5.66 -7.24 10.78
C MET A 81 -6.86 -6.67 10.04
N ALA A 82 -7.62 -5.80 10.71
CA ALA A 82 -8.59 -4.90 10.08
C ALA A 82 -7.90 -3.58 9.72
N ILE A 83 -8.43 -2.86 8.72
CA ILE A 83 -7.80 -1.66 8.17
C ILE A 83 -8.81 -0.52 8.11
N ILE A 84 -8.46 0.63 8.68
CA ILE A 84 -9.16 1.90 8.52
C ILE A 84 -8.28 2.84 7.72
N SER A 85 -8.71 3.18 6.51
CA SER A 85 -7.95 3.99 5.57
C SER A 85 -7.98 5.46 5.93
N ALA A 86 -6.85 6.02 6.32
CA ALA A 86 -6.70 7.43 6.65
C ALA A 86 -5.66 8.17 5.79
N GLY A 87 -5.06 7.50 4.82
CA GLY A 87 -4.09 8.08 3.88
C GLY A 87 -4.74 8.76 2.67
N THR A 88 -3.89 9.30 1.78
CA THR A 88 -4.33 9.98 0.57
C THR A 88 -4.77 9.03 -0.54
N VAL A 89 -4.08 7.91 -0.72
CA VAL A 89 -4.28 6.95 -1.82
C VAL A 89 -5.03 5.73 -1.34
N ASN A 90 -4.50 5.01 -0.36
CA ASN A 90 -5.08 3.81 0.25
C ASN A 90 -5.35 2.69 -0.77
N ASP A 91 -4.36 2.41 -1.61
CA ASP A 91 -4.47 1.47 -2.73
C ASP A 91 -4.97 0.09 -2.30
N PHE A 92 -4.35 -0.48 -1.28
CA PHE A 92 -4.71 -1.82 -0.80
C PHE A 92 -6.13 -1.89 -0.27
N ALA A 93 -6.53 -0.91 0.56
CA ALA A 93 -7.88 -0.87 1.12
C ALA A 93 -8.96 -0.62 0.05
N THR A 94 -8.64 0.18 -0.97
CA THR A 94 -9.50 0.42 -2.14
C THR A 94 -9.68 -0.85 -2.96
N TYR A 95 -8.59 -1.57 -3.25
CA TYR A 95 -8.63 -2.85 -3.94
C TYR A 95 -9.47 -3.88 -3.18
N MET A 96 -9.28 -3.98 -1.87
CA MET A 96 -10.04 -4.89 -0.99
C MET A 96 -11.50 -4.45 -0.78
N LYS A 97 -11.90 -3.28 -1.28
CA LYS A 97 -13.24 -2.69 -1.09
C LYS A 97 -13.64 -2.60 0.38
N LEU A 98 -12.69 -2.23 1.23
CA LEU A 98 -12.94 -2.14 2.66
C LEU A 98 -13.91 -1.01 3.00
N PRO A 99 -14.76 -1.17 4.03
CA PRO A 99 -15.72 -0.17 4.44
C PRO A 99 -15.09 1.18 4.78
N GLN A 100 -15.74 2.26 4.35
CA GLN A 100 -15.29 3.64 4.59
C GLN A 100 -16.17 4.38 5.63
N THR A 101 -17.14 3.70 6.21
CA THR A 101 -18.05 4.22 7.25
C THR A 101 -17.91 3.42 8.55
N ALA A 102 -18.25 4.05 9.67
CA ALA A 102 -18.23 3.39 10.98
C ALA A 102 -19.14 2.16 11.03
N ASP A 103 -20.38 2.29 10.55
CA ASP A 103 -21.35 1.19 10.52
C ASP A 103 -20.83 0.02 9.67
N GLY A 104 -20.35 0.30 8.47
CA GLY A 104 -19.81 -0.73 7.58
C GLY A 104 -18.59 -1.45 8.19
N PHE A 105 -17.71 -0.71 8.88
CA PHE A 105 -16.58 -1.30 9.59
C PHE A 105 -17.04 -2.18 10.75
N CYS A 106 -17.96 -1.71 11.59
CA CYS A 106 -18.52 -2.49 12.70
C CYS A 106 -19.21 -3.75 12.20
N GLN A 107 -19.94 -3.68 11.09
CA GLN A 107 -20.57 -4.86 10.48
C GLN A 107 -19.52 -5.86 9.99
N MET A 108 -18.46 -5.40 9.36
CA MET A 108 -17.33 -6.25 8.93
C MET A 108 -16.69 -6.98 10.14
N ILE A 109 -16.53 -6.30 11.27
CA ILE A 109 -16.01 -6.93 12.50
C ILE A 109 -17.01 -7.93 13.07
N LYS A 110 -18.33 -7.64 13.07
CA LYS A 110 -19.36 -8.58 13.51
C LYS A 110 -19.36 -9.87 12.68
N ASP A 111 -19.20 -9.73 11.36
CA ASP A 111 -19.19 -10.87 10.43
C ASP A 111 -17.89 -11.69 10.57
N PHE A 112 -16.83 -11.12 11.02
CA PHE A 112 -15.49 -11.67 11.29
C PHE A 112 -14.97 -12.59 10.18
N GLN A 113 -15.14 -12.19 8.92
CA GLN A 113 -14.63 -12.94 7.78
C GLN A 113 -13.19 -12.52 7.50
N THR A 114 -12.24 -13.44 7.64
CA THR A 114 -10.83 -13.20 7.36
C THR A 114 -10.43 -13.73 5.99
N LYS A 115 -9.51 -13.04 5.34
CA LYS A 115 -8.92 -13.46 4.07
C LYS A 115 -7.39 -13.50 4.21
N LYS A 116 -6.78 -14.62 3.82
CA LYS A 116 -5.33 -14.69 3.66
C LYS A 116 -4.93 -13.88 2.44
N VAL A 117 -3.87 -13.10 2.58
CA VAL A 117 -3.32 -12.29 1.50
C VAL A 117 -1.84 -12.62 1.34
N ASP A 118 -1.38 -12.58 0.10
CA ASP A 118 0.01 -12.74 -0.24
C ASP A 118 0.80 -11.49 0.16
N VAL A 119 2.09 -11.65 0.40
CA VAL A 119 3.02 -10.55 0.66
C VAL A 119 4.30 -10.78 -0.11
N GLY A 120 4.85 -9.72 -0.70
CA GLY A 120 6.17 -9.77 -1.30
C GLY A 120 7.26 -9.54 -0.28
N ARG A 121 8.44 -10.10 -0.52
CA ARG A 121 9.63 -9.88 0.30
C ARG A 121 10.75 -9.25 -0.52
N VAL A 122 11.36 -8.22 0.03
CA VAL A 122 12.56 -7.60 -0.52
C VAL A 122 13.62 -7.49 0.57
N ASN A 123 14.71 -8.22 0.42
CA ASN A 123 15.73 -8.36 1.47
C ASN A 123 15.11 -8.86 2.80
N ASN A 124 15.12 -8.00 3.83
CA ASN A 124 14.59 -8.29 5.16
C ASN A 124 13.26 -7.59 5.45
N GLU A 125 12.65 -6.96 4.45
CA GLU A 125 11.38 -6.25 4.57
C GLU A 125 10.32 -6.92 3.71
N TYR A 126 9.05 -6.69 4.07
CA TYR A 126 7.90 -7.18 3.31
C TYR A 126 7.10 -6.01 2.76
N PHE A 127 6.43 -6.23 1.64
CA PHE A 127 5.47 -5.30 1.07
C PHE A 127 4.14 -6.00 0.80
N ILE A 128 3.05 -5.34 1.20
CA ILE A 128 1.70 -5.90 1.05
C ILE A 128 1.05 -5.52 -0.28
N ASN A 129 1.45 -4.37 -0.86
CA ASN A 129 0.82 -3.88 -2.08
C ASN A 129 1.77 -3.82 -3.27
N VAL A 130 2.82 -3.01 -3.20
CA VAL A 130 3.72 -2.78 -4.34
C VAL A 130 5.15 -2.54 -3.90
N LEU A 131 6.08 -3.07 -4.69
CA LEU A 131 7.49 -2.69 -4.70
C LEU A 131 7.80 -2.06 -6.06
N ALA A 132 8.43 -0.90 -6.07
CA ALA A 132 8.85 -0.25 -7.31
C ALA A 132 10.26 0.34 -7.17
N ALA A 133 11.01 0.29 -8.27
CA ALA A 133 12.31 0.92 -8.38
C ALA A 133 12.53 1.48 -9.79
N GLY A 134 13.37 2.52 -9.90
CA GLY A 134 13.71 3.14 -11.17
C GLY A 134 12.98 4.46 -11.41
N MET A 135 12.82 4.82 -12.68
CA MET A 135 12.19 6.07 -13.10
C MET A 135 10.79 6.22 -12.50
N LEU A 136 10.43 7.44 -12.13
CA LEU A 136 9.16 7.83 -11.52
C LEU A 136 8.98 7.44 -10.03
N THR A 137 9.78 6.53 -9.50
CA THR A 137 9.67 6.16 -8.07
C THR A 137 10.04 7.31 -7.14
N ASP A 138 11.06 8.10 -7.50
CA ASP A 138 11.49 9.27 -6.73
C ASP A 138 10.42 10.37 -6.65
N ILE A 139 9.52 10.43 -7.62
CA ILE A 139 8.44 11.42 -7.67
C ILE A 139 7.51 11.24 -6.47
N ALA A 140 7.21 10.02 -6.10
CA ALA A 140 6.37 9.72 -4.96
C ALA A 140 6.94 10.27 -3.63
N TYR A 141 8.26 10.35 -3.52
CA TYR A 141 8.95 10.91 -2.35
C TYR A 141 9.11 12.43 -2.41
N LYS A 142 9.25 13.01 -3.61
CA LYS A 142 9.51 14.45 -3.80
C LYS A 142 8.26 15.32 -3.68
N VAL A 143 7.06 14.77 -3.85
CA VAL A 143 5.82 15.55 -3.71
C VAL A 143 5.55 15.86 -2.24
N PRO A 144 5.53 17.15 -1.83
CA PRO A 144 5.25 17.56 -0.46
C PRO A 144 3.88 17.06 0.02
N LYS A 145 3.79 16.73 1.33
CA LYS A 145 2.55 16.18 1.93
C LYS A 145 1.34 17.10 1.78
N ASP A 146 1.54 18.42 1.87
CA ASP A 146 0.53 19.45 1.66
C ASP A 146 -0.01 19.45 0.24
N LYS A 147 0.87 19.32 -0.76
CA LYS A 147 0.46 19.22 -2.18
C LYS A 147 -0.26 17.91 -2.48
N LYS A 148 0.16 16.79 -1.88
CA LYS A 148 -0.55 15.52 -1.98
C LYS A 148 -1.99 15.62 -1.47
N ALA A 149 -2.20 16.32 -0.37
CA ALA A 149 -3.52 16.51 0.23
C ALA A 149 -4.46 17.37 -0.62
N VAL A 150 -3.93 18.40 -1.29
CA VAL A 150 -4.74 19.38 -2.05
C VAL A 150 -4.94 18.96 -3.52
N LEU A 151 -3.86 18.50 -4.18
CA LEU A 151 -3.88 18.20 -5.62
C LEU A 151 -4.08 16.71 -5.92
N GLY A 152 -4.03 15.84 -4.89
CA GLY A 152 -4.20 14.40 -5.06
C GLY A 152 -3.29 13.82 -6.15
N LYS A 153 -3.85 13.00 -7.02
CA LYS A 153 -3.13 12.36 -8.13
C LYS A 153 -2.46 13.35 -9.09
N MET A 154 -3.06 14.54 -9.29
CA MET A 154 -2.50 15.56 -10.18
C MET A 154 -1.12 16.07 -9.76
N ALA A 155 -0.82 16.08 -8.45
CA ALA A 155 0.50 16.47 -7.97
C ALA A 155 1.61 15.55 -8.46
N TYR A 156 1.33 14.25 -8.52
CA TYR A 156 2.27 13.25 -9.03
C TYR A 156 2.52 13.42 -10.53
N TYR A 157 1.47 13.70 -11.31
CA TYR A 157 1.60 13.94 -12.74
C TYR A 157 2.44 15.17 -13.07
N LEU A 158 2.16 16.28 -12.39
CA LEU A 158 2.85 17.54 -12.63
C LEU A 158 4.34 17.45 -12.26
N GLU A 159 4.67 16.78 -11.16
CA GLU A 159 6.06 16.58 -10.76
C GLU A 159 6.76 15.58 -11.69
N GLY A 160 6.05 14.52 -12.13
CA GLY A 160 6.53 13.56 -13.11
C GLY A 160 7.01 14.20 -14.40
N VAL A 161 6.19 15.05 -14.97
CA VAL A 161 6.51 15.76 -16.23
C VAL A 161 7.77 16.63 -16.08
N LYS A 162 7.98 17.26 -14.91
CA LYS A 162 9.16 18.13 -14.68
C LYS A 162 10.47 17.35 -14.49
N GLU A 163 10.40 16.20 -13.79
CA GLU A 163 11.57 15.40 -13.47
C GLU A 163 11.92 14.39 -14.56
N PHE A 164 11.00 14.14 -15.49
CA PHE A 164 11.14 13.16 -16.56
C PHE A 164 12.47 13.31 -17.35
N PRO A 165 12.85 14.49 -17.85
CA PRO A 165 14.10 14.64 -18.60
C PRO A 165 15.37 14.32 -17.79
N LYS A 166 15.36 14.56 -16.47
CA LYS A 166 16.50 14.30 -15.60
C LYS A 166 16.65 12.81 -15.27
N GLN A 167 15.55 12.08 -15.20
CA GLN A 167 15.55 10.66 -14.88
C GLN A 167 15.93 9.77 -16.07
N LEU A 168 15.83 10.29 -17.28
CA LEU A 168 16.23 9.61 -18.52
C LEU A 168 17.69 9.16 -18.55
N SER A 169 18.55 9.83 -17.79
CA SER A 169 19.99 9.52 -17.72
C SER A 169 20.33 8.42 -16.71
N GLN A 170 19.39 8.03 -15.86
CA GLN A 170 19.63 6.98 -14.87
C GLN A 170 19.48 5.61 -15.53
N ASN A 171 20.53 4.82 -15.50
CA ASN A 171 20.52 3.44 -15.97
C ASN A 171 20.39 2.52 -14.76
N MET A 172 19.48 1.58 -14.82
CA MET A 172 19.37 0.50 -13.86
C MET A 172 19.38 -0.82 -14.61
N THR A 173 20.35 -1.67 -14.29
CA THR A 173 20.45 -3.01 -14.86
C THR A 173 19.99 -4.00 -13.81
N LEU A 174 19.00 -4.82 -14.12
CA LEU A 174 18.48 -5.86 -13.23
C LEU A 174 18.64 -7.24 -13.84
N THR A 175 19.02 -8.19 -13.02
CA THR A 175 19.03 -9.62 -13.36
C THR A 175 17.81 -10.28 -12.75
N PHE A 176 17.03 -10.94 -13.59
CA PHE A 176 15.80 -11.65 -13.24
C PHE A 176 16.07 -13.16 -13.28
N ASN A 177 15.49 -13.88 -12.35
CA ASN A 177 15.49 -15.34 -12.33
C ASN A 177 14.15 -15.83 -11.78
N SER A 178 13.25 -16.21 -12.68
CA SER A 178 11.95 -16.81 -12.36
C SER A 178 11.69 -18.02 -13.26
N LYS A 179 10.57 -18.67 -13.06
CA LYS A 179 10.12 -19.76 -13.96
C LYS A 179 9.75 -19.25 -15.34
N GLU A 180 9.16 -18.04 -15.38
CA GLU A 180 8.60 -17.43 -16.60
C GLU A 180 9.65 -16.65 -17.37
N TYR A 181 10.63 -16.05 -16.67
CA TYR A 181 11.62 -15.19 -17.28
C TYR A 181 12.95 -15.21 -16.54
N SER A 182 14.05 -15.36 -17.28
CA SER A 182 15.42 -15.25 -16.75
C SER A 182 16.28 -14.47 -17.74
N GLY A 183 16.99 -13.44 -17.26
CA GLY A 183 17.82 -12.60 -18.09
C GLY A 183 18.32 -11.36 -17.35
N THR A 184 19.13 -10.57 -18.03
CA THR A 184 19.62 -9.27 -17.54
C THR A 184 19.17 -8.19 -18.52
N GLU A 185 18.53 -7.15 -17.99
CA GLU A 185 17.92 -6.08 -18.77
C GLU A 185 18.31 -4.70 -18.24
N ASP A 186 18.51 -3.78 -19.14
CA ASP A 186 18.57 -2.36 -18.82
C ASP A 186 17.14 -1.82 -18.79
N ILE A 187 16.75 -1.37 -17.62
CA ILE A 187 15.37 -0.98 -17.34
C ILE A 187 15.27 0.48 -16.90
N MET A 188 14.08 1.01 -17.07
CA MET A 188 13.70 2.33 -16.59
C MET A 188 12.81 2.26 -15.37
N LEU A 189 11.90 1.29 -15.34
CA LEU A 189 10.99 1.04 -14.24
C LEU A 189 10.86 -0.46 -14.03
N PHE A 190 10.89 -0.84 -12.77
CA PHE A 190 10.58 -2.16 -12.28
C PHE A 190 9.48 -2.02 -11.23
N LEU A 191 8.41 -2.76 -11.39
CA LEU A 191 7.30 -2.77 -10.47
C LEU A 191 6.88 -4.20 -10.20
N VAL A 192 6.71 -4.54 -8.93
CA VAL A 192 6.14 -5.80 -8.48
C VAL A 192 4.86 -5.48 -7.73
N ALA A 193 3.74 -5.93 -8.25
CA ALA A 193 2.42 -5.66 -7.71
C ALA A 193 1.81 -6.91 -7.08
N ASN A 194 1.21 -6.74 -5.91
CA ASN A 194 0.38 -7.72 -5.24
C ASN A 194 -1.11 -7.45 -5.47
N SER A 195 -1.48 -6.21 -5.80
CA SER A 195 -2.85 -5.84 -6.13
C SER A 195 -2.93 -5.03 -7.42
N LYS A 196 -4.12 -4.94 -8.00
CA LYS A 196 -4.36 -4.16 -9.22
C LYS A 196 -4.10 -2.67 -9.04
N SER A 197 -4.32 -2.14 -7.83
CA SER A 197 -4.21 -0.72 -7.54
C SER A 197 -2.80 -0.33 -7.12
N VAL A 198 -2.19 0.57 -7.87
CA VAL A 198 -0.83 1.07 -7.61
C VAL A 198 -0.77 2.59 -7.80
N GLY A 199 -0.34 3.32 -6.78
CA GLY A 199 -0.16 4.76 -6.83
C GLY A 199 -1.44 5.54 -7.11
N GLY A 200 -2.61 4.96 -6.77
CA GLY A 200 -3.93 5.53 -7.03
C GLY A 200 -4.50 5.19 -8.40
N PHE A 201 -3.86 4.34 -9.18
CA PHE A 201 -4.40 3.79 -10.43
C PHE A 201 -5.05 2.44 -10.13
N ALA A 202 -6.36 2.32 -10.37
CA ALA A 202 -7.14 1.15 -9.98
C ALA A 202 -6.75 -0.13 -10.71
N ASP A 203 -6.22 -0.01 -11.93
CA ASP A 203 -5.90 -1.13 -12.82
C ASP A 203 -4.47 -1.05 -13.39
N ALA A 204 -3.52 -0.53 -12.60
CA ALA A 204 -2.12 -0.47 -13.02
C ALA A 204 -1.46 -1.85 -13.18
N ALA A 205 -1.96 -2.86 -12.49
CA ALA A 205 -1.58 -4.27 -12.65
C ALA A 205 -2.87 -5.12 -12.80
N PRO A 206 -3.51 -5.15 -13.95
CA PRO A 206 -4.88 -5.66 -14.12
C PRO A 206 -5.03 -7.16 -13.82
N LEU A 207 -3.96 -7.93 -13.88
CA LEU A 207 -3.94 -9.37 -13.59
C LEU A 207 -3.68 -9.67 -12.12
N ALA A 208 -3.13 -8.73 -11.35
CA ALA A 208 -2.71 -8.96 -9.98
C ALA A 208 -3.87 -9.35 -9.05
N SER A 209 -3.60 -10.30 -8.18
CA SER A 209 -4.54 -10.82 -7.16
C SER A 209 -3.81 -11.05 -5.84
N VAL A 210 -4.33 -10.52 -4.76
CA VAL A 210 -3.69 -10.59 -3.42
C VAL A 210 -3.74 -11.97 -2.76
N SER A 211 -4.23 -13.01 -3.44
CA SER A 211 -4.47 -14.33 -2.79
C SER A 211 -4.35 -15.52 -3.75
N ASP A 212 -3.59 -15.38 -4.81
CA ASP A 212 -3.35 -16.46 -5.80
C ASP A 212 -1.94 -17.09 -5.70
N GLY A 213 -1.13 -16.58 -4.77
CA GLY A 213 0.25 -17.05 -4.54
C GLY A 213 1.27 -16.49 -5.54
N TYR A 214 0.92 -15.47 -6.31
CA TYR A 214 1.78 -14.82 -7.30
C TYR A 214 1.95 -13.34 -7.02
N LEU A 215 3.03 -12.79 -7.55
CA LEU A 215 3.28 -11.36 -7.64
C LEU A 215 3.46 -11.00 -9.11
N ASP A 216 2.73 -10.00 -9.58
CA ASP A 216 2.82 -9.54 -10.97
C ASP A 216 4.00 -8.60 -11.15
N VAL A 217 4.85 -8.89 -12.13
CA VAL A 217 6.06 -8.11 -12.39
C VAL A 217 5.91 -7.35 -13.71
N MET A 218 6.04 -6.03 -13.63
CA MET A 218 6.09 -5.15 -14.79
C MET A 218 7.51 -4.60 -14.94
N ILE A 219 8.05 -4.70 -16.14
CA ILE A 219 9.37 -4.22 -16.49
C ILE A 219 9.23 -3.28 -17.68
N ILE A 220 9.66 -2.03 -17.49
CA ILE A 220 9.78 -1.09 -18.60
C ILE A 220 11.26 -0.98 -18.95
N LYS A 221 11.62 -1.55 -20.09
CA LYS A 221 12.98 -1.51 -20.63
C LYS A 221 13.34 -0.11 -21.07
N LYS A 222 14.64 0.16 -21.16
CA LYS A 222 15.13 1.42 -21.72
C LYS A 222 14.72 1.52 -23.17
N MET A 223 13.90 2.49 -23.48
CA MET A 223 13.33 2.71 -24.80
C MET A 223 13.87 3.99 -25.45
N ALA A 224 13.62 4.17 -26.74
CA ALA A 224 13.85 5.42 -27.45
C ALA A 224 12.78 6.44 -27.04
N LEU A 225 13.01 7.10 -25.92
CA LEU A 225 12.05 7.81 -25.08
C LEU A 225 11.37 9.02 -25.70
N LEU A 226 11.98 9.66 -26.69
CA LEU A 226 11.38 10.84 -27.33
C LEU A 226 10.17 10.51 -28.19
N THR A 227 10.06 9.27 -28.67
CA THR A 227 8.99 8.84 -29.58
C THR A 227 7.92 7.98 -28.93
N GLU A 228 8.25 7.24 -27.88
CA GLU A 228 7.37 6.19 -27.32
C GLU A 228 6.85 6.49 -25.90
N ALA A 229 7.50 7.40 -25.18
CA ALA A 229 7.14 7.70 -23.80
C ALA A 229 5.72 8.25 -23.61
N PRO A 230 5.18 9.14 -24.46
CA PRO A 230 3.81 9.63 -24.27
C PRO A 230 2.76 8.53 -24.40
N ASP A 231 2.94 7.62 -25.35
CA ASP A 231 2.05 6.50 -25.59
C ASP A 231 2.13 5.48 -24.43
N LEU A 232 3.33 5.18 -23.97
CA LEU A 232 3.57 4.31 -22.82
C LEU A 232 2.90 4.83 -21.55
N ILE A 233 3.10 6.12 -21.24
CA ILE A 233 2.48 6.77 -20.08
C ILE A 233 0.95 6.68 -20.18
N PHE A 234 0.39 6.94 -21.35
CA PHE A 234 -1.05 6.87 -21.57
C PHE A 234 -1.58 5.43 -21.37
N LYS A 235 -0.90 4.41 -21.90
CA LYS A 235 -1.25 3.00 -21.73
C LYS A 235 -1.16 2.53 -20.29
N LEU A 236 -0.10 2.96 -19.55
CA LEU A 236 0.03 2.66 -18.13
C LEU A 236 -1.15 3.19 -17.31
N PHE A 237 -1.70 4.35 -17.69
CA PHE A 237 -2.87 4.92 -17.04
C PHE A 237 -4.18 4.19 -17.36
N GLN A 238 -4.25 3.52 -18.49
CA GLN A 238 -5.43 2.78 -18.92
C GLN A 238 -5.37 1.29 -18.53
N GLY A 239 -4.23 0.81 -18.01
CA GLY A 239 -4.03 -0.62 -17.74
C GLY A 239 -3.87 -1.44 -19.03
N GLU A 240 -3.53 -0.79 -20.15
CA GLU A 240 -3.30 -1.41 -21.46
C GLU A 240 -1.80 -1.59 -21.71
N HIS A 241 -1.16 -2.54 -21.04
CA HIS A 241 0.27 -2.80 -21.18
C HIS A 241 0.61 -4.29 -21.13
#